data_991664fb8924ebeee7401973957db111
#
_entry.id   991664fb8924ebeee7401973957db111
#
_cell.length_a   1.000
_cell.length_b   1.000
_cell.length_c   1.000
_cell.angle_alpha   90.00
_cell.angle_beta   90.00
_cell.angle_gamma   90.00
#
_symmetry.space_group_name_H-M   'P 1'
#
loop_
_entity.id
_entity.type
_entity.pdbx_description
1 polymer ?
#
loop_
_entity_poly.entity_id
_entity_poly.type
_entity_poly.pdbx_seq_one_letter_code
_entity_poly.pdbx_strand_id
1 'polypeptide(L)'
;MAARGSPYDDVFRTILNDCRSLIHPLLNEIFGERYSGQEPIHFGSNEHFLERQNGESDKRITDSSFTVSGILLIRYHLECQSTVDSTMDRRFFEYDSQIALEDSEKVEDILTLSFPKSAVLFLRKTASAPRQLQIRLKIVHPEKTVTWEIPIIYIIDYTLEELFDKNLLLLLPFHLFCYEHTFPEMERDAKKREHLKNICADIRFRLERMAWRGTITEYICQTILDLSRKVAENLCANYDTLKKEVLDIMGGKILEYEAKTILNEGKQQGWVLGRKSGLAEGHNSGLAEGRTEGRTETYLELIRDGILNIADAAKRIYIRA
;
A
#
# COMPACT_ATOMS: atom_id res chain seq x y z
N MET A 1 8.54 -6.87 21.65
CA MET A 1 9.30 -5.97 20.75
C MET A 1 8.62 -6.03 19.39
N ALA A 2 7.98 -4.96 18.96
CA ALA A 2 7.42 -4.89 17.61
C ALA A 2 8.58 -5.08 16.63
N ALA A 3 8.45 -6.03 15.70
CA ALA A 3 9.42 -6.23 14.63
C ALA A 3 9.48 -4.93 13.82
N ARG A 4 10.62 -4.23 13.88
CA ARG A 4 10.89 -3.12 12.97
C ARG A 4 10.83 -3.71 11.56
N GLY A 5 9.96 -3.17 10.70
CA GLY A 5 9.89 -3.53 9.29
C GLY A 5 11.28 -3.52 8.66
N SER A 6 11.50 -4.35 7.66
CA SER A 6 12.78 -4.36 6.96
C SER A 6 12.95 -3.04 6.20
N PRO A 7 14.18 -2.57 5.91
CA PRO A 7 14.39 -1.37 5.08
C PRO A 7 13.77 -1.51 3.68
N TYR A 8 13.48 -2.72 3.26
CA TYR A 8 12.84 -3.03 1.98
C TYR A 8 11.32 -2.81 2.00
N ASP A 9 10.68 -3.02 3.16
CA ASP A 9 9.25 -2.72 3.36
C ASP A 9 9.02 -1.21 3.22
N ASP A 10 9.92 -0.37 3.77
CA ASP A 10 9.87 1.08 3.62
C ASP A 10 10.05 1.51 2.15
N VAL A 11 10.94 0.84 1.40
CA VAL A 11 11.13 1.07 -0.04
C VAL A 11 9.85 0.73 -0.79
N PHE A 12 9.25 -0.43 -0.51
CA PHE A 12 8.01 -0.87 -1.15
C PHE A 12 6.86 0.09 -0.89
N ARG A 13 6.64 0.48 0.35
CA ARG A 13 5.61 1.47 0.69
C ARG A 13 5.84 2.81 0.02
N THR A 14 7.09 3.28 0.01
CA THR A 14 7.43 4.56 -0.61
C THR A 14 7.10 4.54 -2.10
N ILE A 15 7.52 3.51 -2.85
CA ILE A 15 7.27 3.46 -4.29
C ILE A 15 5.77 3.34 -4.61
N LEU A 16 5.01 2.58 -3.83
CA LEU A 16 3.55 2.49 -3.99
C LEU A 16 2.86 3.84 -3.78
N ASN A 17 3.23 4.57 -2.74
CA ASN A 17 2.62 5.86 -2.42
C ASN A 17 3.02 6.96 -3.41
N ASP A 18 4.29 6.99 -3.79
CA ASP A 18 4.87 8.08 -4.59
C ASP A 18 4.74 7.87 -6.10
N CYS A 19 4.67 6.62 -6.55
CA CYS A 19 4.62 6.25 -7.97
C CYS A 19 3.36 5.44 -8.30
N ARG A 20 2.18 5.96 -7.97
CA ARG A 20 0.89 5.24 -8.08
C ARG A 20 0.61 4.69 -9.48
N SER A 21 0.99 5.41 -10.54
CA SER A 21 0.81 4.95 -11.93
C SER A 21 1.53 3.64 -12.23
N LEU A 22 2.55 3.26 -11.45
CA LEU A 22 3.28 2.01 -11.60
C LEU A 22 2.55 0.80 -10.99
N ILE A 23 1.47 1.03 -10.25
CA ILE A 23 0.69 -0.03 -9.59
C ILE A 23 -0.14 -0.81 -10.61
N HIS A 24 -0.76 -0.14 -11.58
CA HIS A 24 -1.64 -0.79 -12.55
C HIS A 24 -0.98 -1.92 -13.34
N PRO A 25 0.24 -1.73 -13.92
CA PRO A 25 0.93 -2.84 -14.59
C PRO A 25 1.19 -4.02 -13.65
N LEU A 26 1.52 -3.76 -12.37
CA LEU A 26 1.73 -4.81 -11.39
C LEU A 26 0.43 -5.59 -11.11
N LEU A 27 -0.70 -4.90 -10.92
CA LEU A 27 -2.01 -5.55 -10.72
C LEU A 27 -2.43 -6.36 -11.95
N ASN A 28 -2.18 -5.83 -13.16
CA ASN A 28 -2.44 -6.55 -14.42
C ASN A 28 -1.64 -7.85 -14.48
N GLU A 29 -0.35 -7.82 -14.10
CA GLU A 29 0.51 -9.01 -14.08
C GLU A 29 0.07 -10.03 -13.02
N ILE A 30 -0.25 -9.57 -11.80
CA ILE A 30 -0.58 -10.47 -10.69
C ILE A 30 -1.95 -11.11 -10.82
N PHE A 31 -2.97 -10.30 -11.13
CA PHE A 31 -4.37 -10.69 -11.04
C PHE A 31 -5.04 -10.87 -12.41
N GLY A 32 -4.29 -10.65 -13.50
CA GLY A 32 -4.85 -10.71 -14.86
C GLY A 32 -5.84 -9.59 -15.15
N GLU A 33 -5.72 -8.46 -14.45
CA GLU A 33 -6.54 -7.28 -14.68
C GLU A 33 -6.21 -6.62 -16.02
N ARG A 34 -7.02 -5.63 -16.41
CA ARG A 34 -6.85 -4.87 -17.64
C ARG A 34 -6.97 -3.37 -17.39
N TYR A 35 -6.30 -2.90 -16.34
CA TYR A 35 -6.24 -1.48 -16.06
C TYR A 35 -5.45 -0.73 -17.13
N SER A 36 -6.00 0.42 -17.54
CA SER A 36 -5.38 1.30 -18.55
C SER A 36 -4.26 2.18 -17.97
N GLY A 37 -4.19 2.29 -16.63
CA GLY A 37 -3.29 3.20 -15.92
C GLY A 37 -3.92 4.55 -15.58
N GLN A 38 -5.18 4.76 -15.95
CA GLN A 38 -5.92 6.02 -15.67
C GLN A 38 -6.88 5.88 -14.49
N GLU A 39 -7.12 4.67 -14.02
CA GLU A 39 -8.03 4.40 -12.92
C GLU A 39 -7.52 5.03 -11.62
N PRO A 40 -8.34 5.80 -10.88
CA PRO A 40 -7.92 6.41 -9.62
C PRO A 40 -7.56 5.35 -8.58
N ILE A 41 -6.45 5.58 -7.86
CA ILE A 41 -5.99 4.74 -6.74
C ILE A 41 -6.11 5.53 -5.45
N HIS A 42 -6.84 4.97 -4.49
CA HIS A 42 -7.08 5.56 -3.17
C HIS A 42 -6.47 4.67 -2.09
N PHE A 43 -5.50 5.20 -1.35
CA PHE A 43 -4.92 4.52 -0.20
C PHE A 43 -5.81 4.74 1.02
N GLY A 44 -6.13 3.64 1.72
CA GLY A 44 -6.81 3.66 3.00
C GLY A 44 -5.85 3.87 4.18
N SER A 45 -6.34 3.65 5.40
CA SER A 45 -5.48 3.54 6.57
C SER A 45 -4.69 2.22 6.50
N ASN A 46 -3.36 2.32 6.64
CA ASN A 46 -2.50 1.14 6.71
C ASN A 46 -2.20 0.74 8.18
N GLU A 47 -2.82 1.42 9.14
CA GLU A 47 -2.64 1.15 10.56
C GLU A 47 -3.87 0.43 11.11
N HIS A 48 -3.70 -0.83 11.49
CA HIS A 48 -4.72 -1.65 12.10
C HIS A 48 -4.38 -1.91 13.57
N PHE A 49 -5.35 -1.68 14.44
CA PHE A 49 -5.21 -1.94 15.87
C PHE A 49 -5.94 -3.23 16.22
N LEU A 50 -5.19 -4.24 16.64
CA LEU A 50 -5.75 -5.47 17.21
C LEU A 50 -5.72 -5.37 18.73
N GLU A 51 -6.88 -5.27 19.36
CA GLU A 51 -7.01 -5.39 20.82
C GLU A 51 -6.86 -6.85 21.23
N ARG A 52 -5.87 -7.15 22.06
CA ARG A 52 -5.74 -8.44 22.71
C ARG A 52 -6.64 -8.50 23.95
N GLN A 53 -7.07 -9.68 24.33
CA GLN A 53 -7.90 -9.91 25.54
C GLN A 53 -7.25 -9.40 26.84
N ASN A 54 -5.96 -9.10 26.86
CA ASN A 54 -5.22 -8.52 27.99
C ASN A 54 -5.16 -6.99 27.99
N GLY A 55 -5.88 -6.30 27.07
CA GLY A 55 -5.92 -4.84 26.99
C GLY A 55 -4.70 -4.19 26.34
N GLU A 56 -3.75 -4.98 25.79
CA GLU A 56 -2.66 -4.46 24.98
C GLU A 56 -3.12 -4.32 23.53
N SER A 57 -3.05 -3.12 22.99
CA SER A 57 -3.27 -2.88 21.56
C SER A 57 -1.99 -3.21 20.78
N ASP A 58 -2.05 -4.20 19.91
CA ASP A 58 -0.95 -4.51 18.97
C ASP A 58 -1.19 -3.72 17.69
N LYS A 59 -0.43 -2.63 17.51
CA LYS A 59 -0.46 -1.84 16.28
C LYS A 59 0.22 -2.65 15.19
N ARG A 60 -0.57 -3.17 14.24
CA ARG A 60 -0.06 -3.81 13.04
C ARG A 60 -0.20 -2.87 11.86
N ILE A 61 0.86 -2.77 11.09
CA ILE A 61 0.92 -1.95 9.88
C ILE A 61 0.98 -2.92 8.72
N THR A 62 -0.02 -2.88 7.84
CA THR A 62 0.03 -3.57 6.54
C THR A 62 0.98 -2.83 5.61
N ASP A 63 1.65 -3.53 4.70
CA ASP A 63 2.57 -2.88 3.77
C ASP A 63 1.82 -1.94 2.84
N SER A 64 0.72 -2.39 2.26
CA SER A 64 -0.18 -1.48 1.56
C SER A 64 -1.58 -2.07 1.34
N SER A 65 -2.58 -1.25 1.61
CA SER A 65 -3.97 -1.49 1.26
C SER A 65 -4.50 -0.27 0.53
N PHE A 66 -5.10 -0.49 -0.64
CA PHE A 66 -5.63 0.59 -1.48
C PHE A 66 -6.78 0.09 -2.35
N THR A 67 -7.57 1.03 -2.87
CA THR A 67 -8.71 0.76 -3.73
C THR A 67 -8.45 1.32 -5.11
N VAL A 68 -8.78 0.56 -6.15
CA VAL A 68 -8.78 1.02 -7.54
C VAL A 68 -10.23 1.24 -7.98
N SER A 69 -10.53 2.46 -8.44
CA SER A 69 -11.84 2.85 -8.94
C SER A 69 -11.88 2.68 -10.47
N GLY A 70 -12.39 1.53 -10.93
CA GLY A 70 -12.64 1.24 -12.33
C GLY A 70 -14.14 1.06 -12.59
N ILE A 71 -14.51 0.05 -13.40
CA ILE A 71 -15.92 -0.37 -13.57
C ILE A 71 -16.50 -0.85 -12.24
N LEU A 72 -15.66 -1.51 -11.45
CA LEU A 72 -15.95 -1.90 -10.07
C LEU A 72 -14.93 -1.25 -9.15
N LEU A 73 -15.34 -0.99 -7.91
CA LEU A 73 -14.45 -0.58 -6.85
C LEU A 73 -13.80 -1.84 -6.26
N ILE A 74 -12.47 -2.01 -6.45
CA ILE A 74 -11.76 -3.21 -6.01
C ILE A 74 -10.71 -2.82 -4.97
N ARG A 75 -10.77 -3.46 -3.80
CA ARG A 75 -9.77 -3.34 -2.74
C ARG A 75 -8.63 -4.32 -2.98
N TYR A 76 -7.40 -3.83 -2.86
CA TYR A 76 -6.17 -4.61 -2.95
C TYR A 76 -5.38 -4.55 -1.65
N HIS A 77 -4.68 -5.64 -1.34
CA HIS A 77 -3.73 -5.72 -0.24
C HIS A 77 -2.43 -6.37 -0.78
N LEU A 78 -1.35 -5.60 -0.78
CA LEU A 78 -0.04 -6.07 -1.24
C LEU A 78 0.95 -6.07 -0.08
N GLU A 79 1.64 -7.18 0.11
CA GLU A 79 2.73 -7.34 1.09
C GLU A 79 4.07 -7.52 0.37
N CYS A 80 5.13 -6.95 0.93
CA CYS A 80 6.50 -7.20 0.49
C CYS A 80 7.29 -7.84 1.63
N GLN A 81 7.94 -8.98 1.34
CA GLN A 81 8.69 -9.72 2.34
C GLN A 81 10.09 -10.07 1.81
N SER A 82 11.12 -9.86 2.62
CA SER A 82 12.50 -10.16 2.23
C SER A 82 12.79 -11.66 2.13
N THR A 83 12.06 -12.48 2.89
CA THR A 83 12.19 -13.94 2.92
C THR A 83 10.85 -14.62 3.11
N VAL A 84 10.73 -15.87 2.67
CA VAL A 84 9.52 -16.68 2.91
C VAL A 84 9.30 -16.86 4.40
N ASP A 85 8.11 -16.51 4.86
CA ASP A 85 7.65 -16.65 6.25
C ASP A 85 6.51 -17.66 6.31
N SER A 86 6.65 -18.68 7.14
CA SER A 86 5.66 -19.75 7.31
C SER A 86 4.35 -19.30 7.98
N THR A 87 4.29 -18.05 8.47
CA THR A 87 3.11 -17.47 9.12
C THR A 87 2.32 -16.53 8.20
N MET A 88 2.74 -16.38 6.94
CA MET A 88 2.13 -15.43 6.00
C MET A 88 0.66 -15.71 5.71
N ASP A 89 0.26 -16.97 5.60
CA ASP A 89 -1.14 -17.36 5.42
C ASP A 89 -2.04 -16.87 6.55
N ARG A 90 -1.57 -17.02 7.81
CA ARG A 90 -2.28 -16.50 8.99
C ARG A 90 -2.32 -14.98 8.99
N ARG A 91 -1.19 -14.32 8.69
CA ARG A 91 -1.11 -12.85 8.62
C ARG A 91 -2.06 -12.29 7.57
N PHE A 92 -2.11 -12.89 6.37
CA PHE A 92 -3.06 -12.47 5.33
C PHE A 92 -4.51 -12.61 5.80
N PHE A 93 -4.86 -13.73 6.44
CA PHE A 93 -6.21 -13.89 6.95
C PHE A 93 -6.58 -12.83 8.00
N GLU A 94 -5.65 -12.53 8.92
CA GLU A 94 -5.85 -11.50 9.96
C GLU A 94 -6.03 -10.11 9.33
N TYR A 95 -5.15 -9.71 8.41
CA TYR A 95 -5.18 -8.39 7.77
C TYR A 95 -6.38 -8.25 6.81
N ASP A 96 -6.61 -9.23 5.97
CA ASP A 96 -7.73 -9.21 5.01
C ASP A 96 -9.09 -9.19 5.73
N SER A 97 -9.20 -9.89 6.87
CA SER A 97 -10.39 -9.82 7.73
C SER A 97 -10.59 -8.43 8.31
N GLN A 98 -9.51 -7.76 8.74
CA GLN A 98 -9.57 -6.39 9.27
C GLN A 98 -10.00 -5.41 8.17
N ILE A 99 -9.39 -5.50 6.99
CA ILE A 99 -9.75 -4.69 5.83
C ILE A 99 -11.21 -4.91 5.45
N ALA A 100 -11.68 -6.16 5.44
CA ALA A 100 -13.07 -6.48 5.13
C ALA A 100 -14.05 -5.95 6.18
N LEU A 101 -13.65 -5.86 7.45
CA LEU A 101 -14.46 -5.26 8.52
C LEU A 101 -14.54 -3.73 8.38
N GLU A 102 -13.44 -3.06 8.02
CA GLU A 102 -13.42 -1.62 7.79
C GLU A 102 -14.32 -1.20 6.62
N ASP A 103 -14.32 -1.99 5.55
CA ASP A 103 -15.12 -1.75 4.35
C ASP A 103 -16.52 -2.44 4.43
N SER A 104 -16.92 -2.91 5.63
CA SER A 104 -18.19 -3.64 5.78
C SER A 104 -19.41 -2.75 5.64
N GLU A 105 -20.41 -3.26 4.96
CA GLU A 105 -21.72 -2.61 4.79
C GLU A 105 -22.82 -3.39 5.50
N LYS A 106 -23.73 -2.69 6.16
CA LYS A 106 -24.91 -3.28 6.77
C LYS A 106 -26.17 -2.80 6.06
N VAL A 107 -26.81 -3.69 5.31
CA VAL A 107 -28.07 -3.41 4.60
C VAL A 107 -29.12 -4.40 5.07
N GLU A 108 -30.29 -3.93 5.48
CA GLU A 108 -31.42 -4.77 5.96
C GLU A 108 -31.00 -5.82 7.02
N ASP A 109 -30.19 -5.41 8.00
CA ASP A 109 -29.61 -6.26 9.05
C ASP A 109 -28.63 -7.37 8.57
N ILE A 110 -28.24 -7.34 7.31
CA ILE A 110 -27.22 -8.23 6.75
C ILE A 110 -25.88 -7.49 6.70
N LEU A 111 -24.90 -8.00 7.46
CA LEU A 111 -23.52 -7.53 7.39
C LEU A 111 -22.80 -8.20 6.20
N THR A 112 -22.36 -7.41 5.24
CA THR A 112 -21.57 -7.87 4.11
C THR A 112 -20.10 -7.54 4.31
N LEU A 113 -19.24 -8.55 4.21
CA LEU A 113 -17.79 -8.44 4.31
C LEU A 113 -17.17 -8.74 2.94
N SER A 114 -16.42 -7.77 2.39
CA SER A 114 -15.73 -7.91 1.10
C SER A 114 -14.24 -8.05 1.33
N PHE A 115 -13.68 -9.24 1.13
CA PHE A 115 -12.24 -9.47 1.25
C PHE A 115 -11.47 -8.83 0.09
N PRO A 116 -10.28 -8.24 0.35
CA PRO A 116 -9.46 -7.65 -0.70
C PRO A 116 -8.87 -8.72 -1.64
N LYS A 117 -8.43 -8.31 -2.82
CA LYS A 117 -7.52 -9.10 -3.65
C LYS A 117 -6.11 -8.92 -3.09
N SER A 118 -5.55 -9.99 -2.54
CA SER A 118 -4.28 -9.96 -1.82
C SER A 118 -3.18 -10.67 -2.58
N ALA A 119 -1.94 -10.16 -2.51
CA ALA A 119 -0.75 -10.78 -3.06
C ALA A 119 0.50 -10.46 -2.25
N VAL A 120 1.53 -11.30 -2.36
CA VAL A 120 2.83 -11.07 -1.72
C VAL A 120 3.97 -11.08 -2.71
N LEU A 121 4.86 -10.10 -2.59
CA LEU A 121 6.15 -10.05 -3.25
C LEU A 121 7.22 -10.58 -2.29
N PHE A 122 7.88 -11.67 -2.67
CA PHE A 122 9.09 -12.14 -2.00
C PHE A 122 10.34 -11.70 -2.76
N LEU A 123 11.29 -11.11 -2.01
CA LEU A 123 12.56 -10.65 -2.58
C LEU A 123 13.57 -11.79 -2.72
N ARG A 124 13.42 -12.86 -1.93
CA ARG A 124 14.24 -14.08 -1.98
C ARG A 124 13.35 -15.30 -2.16
N LYS A 125 13.88 -16.31 -2.85
CA LYS A 125 13.18 -17.57 -3.13
C LYS A 125 14.01 -18.73 -2.59
N THR A 126 13.37 -19.63 -1.88
CA THR A 126 13.96 -20.90 -1.45
C THR A 126 13.61 -22.03 -2.42
N ALA A 127 14.35 -23.14 -2.38
CA ALA A 127 14.07 -24.28 -3.26
C ALA A 127 12.68 -24.90 -3.05
N SER A 128 12.09 -24.74 -1.86
CA SER A 128 10.75 -25.24 -1.50
C SER A 128 9.68 -24.14 -1.49
N ALA A 129 9.98 -22.97 -2.10
CA ALA A 129 9.09 -21.84 -2.09
C ALA A 129 7.78 -22.12 -2.85
N PRO A 130 6.61 -21.89 -2.24
CA PRO A 130 5.31 -22.11 -2.88
C PRO A 130 5.07 -21.07 -3.97
N ARG A 131 4.20 -21.39 -4.93
CA ARG A 131 3.77 -20.44 -5.96
C ARG A 131 2.58 -19.58 -5.52
N GLN A 132 1.84 -20.05 -4.53
CA GLN A 132 0.66 -19.38 -3.98
C GLN A 132 0.46 -19.81 -2.54
N LEU A 133 -0.17 -18.97 -1.73
CA LEU A 133 -0.72 -19.34 -0.44
C LEU A 133 -2.17 -19.76 -0.64
N GLN A 134 -2.65 -20.71 0.15
CA GLN A 134 -4.05 -21.13 0.12
C GLN A 134 -4.66 -20.97 1.50
N ILE A 135 -5.79 -20.29 1.57
CA ILE A 135 -6.56 -20.13 2.79
C ILE A 135 -7.89 -20.86 2.61
N ARG A 136 -8.24 -21.69 3.59
CA ARG A 136 -9.50 -22.41 3.63
C ARG A 136 -10.27 -22.04 4.89
N LEU A 137 -11.42 -21.41 4.72
CA LEU A 137 -12.36 -21.12 5.80
C LEU A 137 -13.45 -22.21 5.81
N LYS A 138 -13.57 -22.92 6.93
CA LYS A 138 -14.61 -23.91 7.14
C LYS A 138 -15.62 -23.40 8.15
N ILE A 139 -16.87 -23.21 7.72
CA ILE A 139 -18.01 -22.87 8.58
C ILE A 139 -18.68 -24.18 8.97
N VAL A 140 -18.72 -24.47 10.28
CA VAL A 140 -19.24 -25.76 10.79
C VAL A 140 -20.75 -25.82 10.72
N HIS A 141 -21.42 -24.67 10.90
CA HIS A 141 -22.90 -24.63 10.85
C HIS A 141 -23.39 -23.28 10.28
N PRO A 142 -24.14 -23.27 9.16
CA PRO A 142 -24.34 -24.39 8.23
C PRO A 142 -23.01 -24.80 7.57
N GLU A 143 -22.84 -26.09 7.28
CA GLU A 143 -21.57 -26.58 6.74
C GLU A 143 -21.29 -25.95 5.37
N LYS A 144 -20.26 -25.10 5.33
CA LYS A 144 -19.76 -24.45 4.11
C LYS A 144 -18.25 -24.34 4.18
N THR A 145 -17.62 -24.48 3.03
CA THR A 145 -16.18 -24.30 2.89
C THR A 145 -15.90 -23.34 1.73
N VAL A 146 -15.12 -22.31 2.02
CA VAL A 146 -14.61 -21.39 1.02
C VAL A 146 -13.09 -21.51 0.98
N THR A 147 -12.51 -21.63 -0.19
CA THR A 147 -11.05 -21.67 -0.39
C THR A 147 -10.68 -20.61 -1.40
N TRP A 148 -9.65 -19.83 -1.11
CA TRP A 148 -9.09 -18.85 -2.05
C TRP A 148 -7.57 -18.89 -2.02
N GLU A 149 -6.97 -18.36 -3.07
CA GLU A 149 -5.54 -18.34 -3.30
C GLU A 149 -5.03 -16.92 -3.24
N ILE A 150 -3.83 -16.76 -2.67
CA ILE A 150 -3.09 -15.51 -2.63
C ILE A 150 -1.87 -15.71 -3.52
N PRO A 151 -1.79 -15.02 -4.66
CA PRO A 151 -0.65 -15.10 -5.57
C PRO A 151 0.65 -14.69 -4.88
N ILE A 152 1.73 -15.38 -5.23
CA ILE A 152 3.09 -15.05 -4.81
C ILE A 152 3.89 -14.63 -6.03
N ILE A 153 4.59 -13.51 -5.90
CA ILE A 153 5.57 -13.04 -6.87
C ILE A 153 6.95 -13.16 -6.26
N TYR A 154 7.89 -13.68 -7.01
CA TYR A 154 9.32 -13.68 -6.68
C TYR A 154 10.04 -12.75 -7.63
N ILE A 155 10.77 -11.75 -7.12
CA ILE A 155 11.54 -10.84 -7.97
C ILE A 155 12.53 -11.60 -8.88
N ILE A 156 13.09 -12.69 -8.37
CA ILE A 156 14.07 -13.52 -9.10
C ILE A 156 13.48 -14.23 -10.33
N ASP A 157 12.16 -14.33 -10.43
CA ASP A 157 11.48 -14.96 -11.56
C ASP A 157 11.35 -14.01 -12.77
N TYR A 158 11.80 -12.74 -12.64
CA TYR A 158 11.74 -11.73 -13.69
C TYR A 158 13.14 -11.33 -14.16
N THR A 159 13.37 -11.41 -15.45
CA THR A 159 14.53 -10.79 -16.09
C THR A 159 14.38 -9.27 -16.16
N LEU A 160 15.49 -8.55 -16.36
CA LEU A 160 15.45 -7.10 -16.52
C LEU A 160 14.61 -6.68 -17.75
N GLU A 161 14.70 -7.43 -18.84
CA GLU A 161 13.91 -7.24 -20.06
C GLU A 161 12.42 -7.36 -19.76
N GLU A 162 11.99 -8.42 -19.08
CA GLU A 162 10.58 -8.61 -18.71
C GLU A 162 10.05 -7.49 -17.84
N LEU A 163 10.85 -6.98 -16.88
CA LEU A 163 10.45 -5.85 -16.06
C LEU A 163 10.16 -4.59 -16.89
N PHE A 164 10.97 -4.33 -17.90
CA PHE A 164 10.76 -3.18 -18.79
C PHE A 164 9.65 -3.45 -19.82
N ASP A 165 9.61 -4.61 -20.45
CA ASP A 165 8.63 -4.96 -21.48
C ASP A 165 7.20 -5.00 -20.93
N LYS A 166 7.03 -5.52 -19.71
CA LYS A 166 5.74 -5.56 -19.00
C LYS A 166 5.45 -4.28 -18.20
N ASN A 167 6.32 -3.28 -18.28
CA ASN A 167 6.23 -2.02 -17.51
C ASN A 167 6.15 -2.23 -15.98
N LEU A 168 6.80 -3.29 -15.45
CA LEU A 168 6.85 -3.61 -14.02
C LEU A 168 7.90 -2.79 -13.28
N LEU A 169 7.96 -1.48 -13.57
CA LEU A 169 9.00 -0.56 -13.07
C LEU A 169 8.99 -0.44 -11.54
N LEU A 170 7.86 -0.72 -10.90
CA LEU A 170 7.73 -0.77 -9.45
C LEU A 170 8.69 -1.80 -8.82
N LEU A 171 9.02 -2.87 -9.53
CA LEU A 171 9.89 -3.94 -9.06
C LEU A 171 11.38 -3.67 -9.27
N LEU A 172 11.75 -2.68 -10.09
CA LEU A 172 13.15 -2.37 -10.42
C LEU A 172 14.05 -2.13 -9.19
N PRO A 173 13.63 -1.42 -8.13
CA PRO A 173 14.48 -1.24 -6.95
C PRO A 173 14.94 -2.55 -6.32
N PHE A 174 14.17 -3.62 -6.48
CA PHE A 174 14.44 -4.93 -5.90
C PHE A 174 15.20 -5.87 -6.85
N HIS A 175 15.45 -5.49 -8.09
CA HIS A 175 16.09 -6.38 -9.07
C HIS A 175 17.50 -6.83 -8.66
N LEU A 176 18.20 -6.06 -7.82
CA LEU A 176 19.51 -6.44 -7.27
C LEU A 176 19.50 -7.73 -6.45
N PHE A 177 18.35 -8.13 -5.89
CA PHE A 177 18.21 -9.41 -5.18
C PHE A 177 18.48 -10.62 -6.09
N CYS A 178 18.30 -10.50 -7.40
CA CYS A 178 18.62 -11.55 -8.36
C CYS A 178 20.12 -11.93 -8.33
N TYR A 179 20.98 -11.02 -7.89
CA TYR A 179 22.43 -11.17 -7.89
C TYR A 179 23.04 -11.35 -6.48
N GLU A 180 22.25 -11.26 -5.42
CA GLU A 180 22.73 -11.28 -4.03
C GLU A 180 23.64 -12.48 -3.72
N HIS A 181 23.29 -13.65 -4.24
CA HIS A 181 24.07 -14.88 -4.03
C HIS A 181 25.49 -14.85 -4.64
N THR A 182 25.74 -13.93 -5.59
CA THR A 182 27.04 -13.76 -6.26
C THR A 182 27.89 -12.65 -5.67
N PHE A 183 27.38 -11.87 -4.72
CA PHE A 183 28.09 -10.74 -4.11
C PHE A 183 29.44 -11.09 -3.47
N PRO A 184 29.59 -12.25 -2.75
CA PRO A 184 30.88 -12.66 -2.23
C PRO A 184 31.98 -12.85 -3.28
N GLU A 185 31.57 -13.29 -4.48
CA GLU A 185 32.47 -13.45 -5.61
C GLU A 185 32.73 -12.13 -6.30
N MET A 186 31.70 -11.29 -6.46
CA MET A 186 31.81 -9.96 -7.06
C MET A 186 32.70 -9.04 -6.23
N GLU A 187 32.70 -9.15 -4.89
CA GLU A 187 33.58 -8.35 -4.02
C GLU A 187 35.06 -8.60 -4.35
N ARG A 188 35.42 -9.83 -4.74
CA ARG A 188 36.81 -10.26 -5.02
C ARG A 188 37.21 -10.17 -6.48
N ASP A 189 36.25 -10.20 -7.40
CA ASP A 189 36.48 -10.28 -8.85
C ASP A 189 35.95 -9.04 -9.58
N ALA A 190 36.88 -8.24 -10.11
CA ALA A 190 36.54 -7.01 -10.83
C ALA A 190 35.69 -7.26 -12.10
N LYS A 191 35.89 -8.41 -12.80
CA LYS A 191 35.09 -8.74 -14.00
C LYS A 191 33.64 -9.06 -13.64
N LYS A 192 33.43 -9.75 -12.51
CA LYS A 192 32.08 -10.05 -12.02
C LYS A 192 31.38 -8.78 -11.52
N ARG A 193 32.08 -7.87 -10.88
CA ARG A 193 31.56 -6.54 -10.51
C ARG A 193 31.14 -5.73 -11.73
N GLU A 194 31.95 -5.76 -12.79
CA GLU A 194 31.64 -5.04 -14.04
C GLU A 194 30.30 -5.48 -14.63
N HIS A 195 29.97 -6.77 -14.55
CA HIS A 195 28.66 -7.26 -15.00
C HIS A 195 27.51 -6.59 -14.24
N LEU A 196 27.55 -6.51 -12.90
CA LEU A 196 26.51 -5.86 -12.11
C LEU A 196 26.45 -4.34 -12.37
N LYS A 197 27.62 -3.71 -12.55
CA LYS A 197 27.70 -2.29 -12.94
C LYS A 197 26.97 -2.01 -14.25
N ASN A 198 27.18 -2.88 -15.25
CA ASN A 198 26.52 -2.75 -16.55
C ASN A 198 24.99 -2.91 -16.41
N ILE A 199 24.51 -3.79 -15.55
CA ILE A 199 23.07 -3.92 -15.24
C ILE A 199 22.53 -2.65 -14.60
N CYS A 200 23.23 -2.13 -13.59
CA CYS A 200 22.84 -0.87 -12.94
C CYS A 200 22.84 0.32 -13.91
N ALA A 201 23.84 0.40 -14.78
CA ALA A 201 23.94 1.42 -15.82
C ALA A 201 22.81 1.29 -16.86
N ASP A 202 22.45 0.07 -17.26
CA ASP A 202 21.35 -0.18 -18.20
C ASP A 202 19.99 0.21 -17.58
N ILE A 203 19.73 -0.15 -16.31
CA ILE A 203 18.52 0.29 -15.60
C ILE A 203 18.43 1.81 -15.62
N ARG A 204 19.49 2.51 -15.22
CA ARG A 204 19.55 3.97 -15.21
C ARG A 204 19.29 4.56 -16.60
N PHE A 205 20.02 4.08 -17.61
CA PHE A 205 19.90 4.56 -18.98
C PHE A 205 18.49 4.40 -19.54
N ARG A 206 17.86 3.22 -19.33
CA ARG A 206 16.50 2.98 -19.79
C ARG A 206 15.48 3.87 -19.08
N LEU A 207 15.58 4.06 -17.75
CA LEU A 207 14.71 4.97 -17.00
C LEU A 207 14.86 6.42 -17.45
N GLU A 208 16.10 6.94 -17.60
CA GLU A 208 16.36 8.29 -18.09
C GLU A 208 15.81 8.48 -19.51
N ARG A 209 15.95 7.47 -20.38
CA ARG A 209 15.37 7.48 -21.73
C ARG A 209 13.84 7.50 -21.73
N MET A 210 13.20 6.75 -20.81
CA MET A 210 11.75 6.77 -20.65
C MET A 210 11.24 8.13 -20.16
N ALA A 211 11.96 8.75 -19.22
CA ALA A 211 11.65 10.10 -18.75
C ALA A 211 11.81 11.14 -19.87
N TRP A 212 12.91 11.08 -20.62
CA TRP A 212 13.14 11.97 -21.77
C TRP A 212 12.06 11.85 -22.85
N ARG A 213 11.52 10.64 -23.07
CA ARG A 213 10.41 10.40 -24.01
C ARG A 213 9.03 10.76 -23.44
N GLY A 214 8.95 11.12 -22.16
CA GLY A 214 7.68 11.41 -21.50
C GLY A 214 6.84 10.17 -21.18
N THR A 215 7.40 8.96 -21.28
CA THR A 215 6.70 7.70 -20.93
C THR A 215 6.49 7.61 -19.42
N ILE A 216 7.46 8.10 -18.63
CA ILE A 216 7.37 8.30 -17.19
C ILE A 216 7.76 9.75 -16.90
N THR A 217 7.35 10.25 -15.72
CA THR A 217 7.81 11.57 -15.27
C THR A 217 9.24 11.49 -14.76
N GLU A 218 9.95 12.63 -14.79
CA GLU A 218 11.28 12.77 -14.18
C GLU A 218 11.24 12.37 -12.69
N TYR A 219 10.18 12.76 -12.00
CA TYR A 219 9.95 12.39 -10.60
C TYR A 219 9.93 10.88 -10.39
N ILE A 220 9.20 10.13 -11.23
CA ILE A 220 9.14 8.66 -11.15
C ILE A 220 10.53 8.06 -11.42
N CYS A 221 11.23 8.56 -12.44
CA CYS A 221 12.59 8.13 -12.77
C CYS A 221 13.53 8.28 -11.56
N GLN A 222 13.59 9.48 -10.98
CA GLN A 222 14.46 9.76 -9.83
C GLN A 222 14.03 8.94 -8.59
N THR A 223 12.74 8.81 -8.33
CA THR A 223 12.24 8.01 -7.20
C THR A 223 12.68 6.55 -7.31
N ILE A 224 12.57 5.94 -8.50
CA ILE A 224 13.03 4.55 -8.71
C ILE A 224 14.54 4.45 -8.49
N LEU A 225 15.35 5.38 -9.01
CA LEU A 225 16.81 5.39 -8.84
C LEU A 225 17.21 5.57 -7.37
N ASP A 226 16.60 6.51 -6.65
CA ASP A 226 16.85 6.75 -5.22
C ASP A 226 16.50 5.51 -4.37
N LEU A 227 15.36 4.86 -4.68
CA LEU A 227 14.94 3.64 -3.97
C LEU A 227 15.83 2.45 -4.33
N SER A 228 16.27 2.33 -5.58
CA SER A 228 17.26 1.32 -6.01
C SER A 228 18.60 1.51 -5.28
N ARG A 229 19.04 2.75 -5.11
CA ARG A 229 20.20 3.09 -4.31
C ARG A 229 20.03 2.68 -2.86
N LYS A 230 18.88 2.98 -2.24
CA LYS A 230 18.59 2.60 -0.85
C LYS A 230 18.60 1.09 -0.66
N VAL A 231 18.07 0.33 -1.63
CA VAL A 231 18.16 -1.14 -1.62
C VAL A 231 19.62 -1.60 -1.73
N ALA A 232 20.40 -1.04 -2.66
CA ALA A 232 21.82 -1.36 -2.84
C ALA A 232 22.65 -1.07 -1.58
N GLU A 233 22.44 0.07 -0.92
CA GLU A 233 23.11 0.44 0.32
C GLU A 233 22.95 -0.62 1.43
N ASN A 234 21.75 -1.17 1.56
CA ASN A 234 21.43 -2.19 2.56
C ASN A 234 21.87 -3.58 2.12
N LEU A 235 21.63 -3.94 0.86
CA LEU A 235 21.92 -5.28 0.35
C LEU A 235 23.42 -5.54 0.22
N CYS A 236 24.20 -4.51 -0.15
CA CYS A 236 25.65 -4.57 -0.26
C CYS A 236 26.37 -4.12 1.03
N ALA A 237 25.70 -4.05 2.18
CA ALA A 237 26.27 -3.48 3.40
C ALA A 237 27.59 -4.13 3.85
N ASN A 238 27.79 -5.43 3.55
CA ASN A 238 28.98 -6.21 3.91
C ASN A 238 30.02 -6.32 2.77
N TYR A 239 29.86 -5.56 1.65
CA TYR A 239 30.67 -5.65 0.44
C TYR A 239 31.09 -4.24 0.02
N ASP A 240 32.15 -3.71 0.65
CA ASP A 240 32.53 -2.29 0.55
C ASP A 240 32.88 -1.86 -0.89
N THR A 241 33.66 -2.68 -1.62
CA THR A 241 34.07 -2.39 -2.99
C THR A 241 32.86 -2.41 -3.93
N LEU A 242 32.06 -3.47 -3.85
CA LEU A 242 30.84 -3.64 -4.65
C LEU A 242 29.86 -2.52 -4.36
N LYS A 243 29.63 -2.21 -3.08
CA LYS A 243 28.74 -1.13 -2.63
C LYS A 243 29.13 0.19 -3.24
N LYS A 244 30.42 0.58 -3.13
CA LYS A 244 30.92 1.82 -3.67
C LYS A 244 30.66 1.93 -5.18
N GLU A 245 31.04 0.90 -5.95
CA GLU A 245 30.90 0.90 -7.40
C GLU A 245 29.44 0.93 -7.87
N VAL A 246 28.54 0.21 -7.17
CA VAL A 246 27.09 0.23 -7.49
C VAL A 246 26.49 1.59 -7.15
N LEU A 247 26.82 2.17 -5.99
CA LEU A 247 26.31 3.47 -5.58
C LEU A 247 26.80 4.62 -6.46
N ASP A 248 28.04 4.55 -6.97
CA ASP A 248 28.57 5.54 -7.91
C ASP A 248 27.76 5.58 -9.21
N ILE A 249 27.23 4.44 -9.67
CA ILE A 249 26.37 4.36 -10.87
C ILE A 249 24.93 4.78 -10.57
N MET A 250 24.34 4.26 -9.49
CA MET A 250 22.96 4.58 -9.12
C MET A 250 22.82 5.99 -8.54
N GLY A 251 23.89 6.54 -7.98
CA GLY A 251 23.96 7.81 -7.27
C GLY A 251 24.70 8.91 -8.05
N GLY A 252 24.40 9.13 -9.34
CA GLY A 252 24.73 10.42 -9.95
C GLY A 252 24.15 11.55 -9.12
N LYS A 253 24.88 12.72 -8.99
CA LYS A 253 24.51 13.86 -8.14
C LYS A 253 23.04 13.87 -7.82
N ILE A 254 22.68 13.69 -6.53
CA ILE A 254 21.38 14.07 -6.02
C ILE A 254 21.28 15.57 -6.32
N LEU A 255 20.73 15.94 -7.45
CA LEU A 255 20.01 17.17 -7.53
C LEU A 255 18.95 17.00 -6.45
N GLU A 256 19.11 17.67 -5.31
CA GLU A 256 17.97 17.94 -4.44
C GLU A 256 16.93 18.55 -5.35
N TYR A 257 16.01 17.70 -5.77
CA TYR A 257 15.07 18.06 -6.82
C TYR A 257 14.13 19.06 -6.15
N GLU A 258 14.22 20.33 -6.54
CA GLU A 258 13.29 21.38 -6.12
C GLU A 258 11.85 20.88 -6.23
N ALA A 259 11.55 20.07 -7.26
CA ALA A 259 10.26 19.43 -7.46
C ALA A 259 9.89 18.41 -6.34
N LYS A 260 10.86 17.68 -5.77
CA LYS A 260 10.59 16.74 -4.66
C LYS A 260 10.32 17.49 -3.36
N THR A 261 11.05 18.57 -3.13
CA THR A 261 10.83 19.48 -1.99
C THR A 261 9.45 20.16 -2.12
N ILE A 262 9.13 20.72 -3.28
CA ILE A 262 7.84 21.35 -3.57
C ILE A 262 6.69 20.33 -3.45
N LEU A 263 6.85 19.11 -3.96
CA LEU A 263 5.83 18.07 -3.86
C LEU A 263 5.61 17.62 -2.41
N ASN A 264 6.69 17.42 -1.64
CA ASN A 264 6.59 17.05 -0.23
C ASN A 264 5.98 18.17 0.60
N GLU A 265 6.35 19.42 0.35
CA GLU A 265 5.73 20.59 0.96
C GLU A 265 4.26 20.70 0.58
N GLY A 266 3.91 20.49 -0.70
CA GLY A 266 2.53 20.47 -1.18
C GLY A 266 1.69 19.35 -0.55
N LYS A 267 2.24 18.13 -0.41
CA LYS A 267 1.59 17.02 0.29
C LYS A 267 1.35 17.35 1.77
N GLN A 268 2.36 17.93 2.43
CA GLN A 268 2.28 18.30 3.84
C GLN A 268 1.27 19.43 4.09
N GLN A 269 1.26 20.45 3.22
CA GLN A 269 0.29 21.53 3.24
C GLN A 269 -1.14 21.03 2.96
N GLY A 270 -1.29 20.17 1.94
CA GLY A 270 -2.57 19.54 1.60
C GLY A 270 -3.12 18.69 2.74
N TRP A 271 -2.26 17.91 3.42
CA TRP A 271 -2.66 17.13 4.58
C TRP A 271 -3.10 18.01 5.78
N VAL A 272 -2.35 19.07 6.07
CA VAL A 272 -2.69 20.03 7.14
C VAL A 272 -4.00 20.74 6.83
N LEU A 273 -4.18 21.21 5.59
CA LEU A 273 -5.41 21.89 5.16
C LEU A 273 -6.61 20.93 5.16
N GLY A 274 -6.47 19.73 4.63
CA GLY A 274 -7.52 18.73 4.60
C GLY A 274 -7.95 18.30 6.02
N ARG A 275 -6.99 18.11 6.93
CA ARG A 275 -7.29 17.81 8.33
C ARG A 275 -8.01 18.96 9.04
N LYS A 276 -7.59 20.19 8.78
CA LYS A 276 -8.22 21.39 9.36
C LYS A 276 -9.65 21.58 8.84
N SER A 277 -9.87 21.39 7.54
CA SER A 277 -11.19 21.45 6.91
C SER A 277 -12.11 20.34 7.42
N GLY A 278 -11.65 19.09 7.43
CA GLY A 278 -12.43 17.96 7.92
C GLY A 278 -12.79 18.08 9.41
N LEU A 279 -11.89 18.59 10.25
CA LEU A 279 -12.20 18.87 11.67
C LEU A 279 -13.25 19.98 11.81
N ALA A 280 -13.16 21.04 11.00
CA ALA A 280 -14.12 22.14 11.03
C ALA A 280 -15.51 21.70 10.53
N GLU A 281 -15.56 20.94 9.43
CA GLU A 281 -16.80 20.37 8.90
C GLU A 281 -17.44 19.38 9.87
N GLY A 282 -16.66 18.44 10.42
CA GLY A 282 -17.15 17.47 11.40
C GLY A 282 -17.67 18.15 12.67
N HIS A 283 -16.98 19.19 13.17
CA HIS A 283 -17.44 19.96 14.32
C HIS A 283 -18.75 20.70 14.02
N ASN A 284 -18.88 21.32 12.85
CA ASN A 284 -20.08 22.05 12.47
C ASN A 284 -21.27 21.09 12.24
N SER A 285 -21.06 19.95 11.60
CA SER A 285 -22.09 18.91 11.41
C SER A 285 -22.54 18.35 12.75
N GLY A 286 -21.61 17.97 13.62
CA GLY A 286 -21.93 17.45 14.96
C GLY A 286 -22.67 18.46 15.85
N LEU A 287 -22.33 19.75 15.75
CA LEU A 287 -23.09 20.81 16.44
C LEU A 287 -24.51 20.98 15.89
N ALA A 288 -24.68 20.88 14.58
CA ALA A 288 -26.00 21.00 13.95
C ALA A 288 -26.89 19.80 14.30
N GLU A 289 -26.34 18.59 14.22
CA GLU A 289 -27.02 17.35 14.61
C GLU A 289 -27.39 17.34 16.09
N GLY A 290 -26.44 17.60 16.97
CA GLY A 290 -26.71 17.65 18.42
C GLY A 290 -27.74 18.70 18.84
N ARG A 291 -27.78 19.86 18.14
CA ARG A 291 -28.83 20.86 18.35
C ARG A 291 -30.21 20.36 17.90
N THR A 292 -30.26 19.64 16.80
CA THR A 292 -31.50 19.10 16.26
C THR A 292 -32.02 17.98 17.15
N GLU A 293 -31.17 17.06 17.55
CA GLU A 293 -31.51 15.96 18.48
C GLU A 293 -31.97 16.51 19.85
N GLY A 294 -31.19 17.39 20.48
CA GLY A 294 -31.54 17.92 21.77
C GLY A 294 -32.86 18.73 21.77
N ARG A 295 -33.17 19.44 20.67
CA ARG A 295 -34.48 20.08 20.51
C ARG A 295 -35.60 19.06 20.36
N THR A 296 -35.38 18.01 19.61
CA THR A 296 -36.39 16.94 19.41
C THR A 296 -36.68 16.23 20.73
N GLU A 297 -35.66 15.90 21.52
CA GLU A 297 -35.81 15.33 22.86
C GLU A 297 -36.58 16.26 23.77
N THR A 298 -36.24 17.54 23.82
CA THR A 298 -36.95 18.52 24.62
C THR A 298 -38.44 18.62 24.28
N TYR A 299 -38.78 18.61 22.98
CA TYR A 299 -40.18 18.60 22.55
C TYR A 299 -40.90 17.30 22.91
N LEU A 300 -40.25 16.16 22.83
CA LEU A 300 -40.80 14.85 23.24
C LEU A 300 -41.08 14.83 24.76
N GLU A 301 -40.18 15.40 25.58
CA GLU A 301 -40.42 15.54 27.02
C GLU A 301 -41.62 16.44 27.32
N LEU A 302 -41.70 17.61 26.68
CA LEU A 302 -42.81 18.54 26.87
C LEU A 302 -44.16 17.94 26.41
N ILE A 303 -44.18 17.06 25.44
CA ILE A 303 -45.38 16.32 25.03
C ILE A 303 -45.72 15.25 26.07
N ARG A 304 -44.73 14.55 26.60
CA ARG A 304 -44.94 13.51 27.65
C ARG A 304 -45.49 14.11 28.92
N ASP A 305 -45.01 15.30 29.28
CA ASP A 305 -45.45 16.00 30.47
C ASP A 305 -46.79 16.76 30.29
N GLY A 306 -47.43 16.64 29.10
CA GLY A 306 -48.72 17.25 28.81
C GLY A 306 -48.69 18.77 28.64
N ILE A 307 -47.49 19.38 28.53
CA ILE A 307 -47.29 20.83 28.41
C ILE A 307 -47.47 21.28 26.97
N LEU A 308 -47.15 20.42 25.99
CA LEU A 308 -47.24 20.74 24.56
C LEU A 308 -48.01 19.64 23.83
N ASN A 309 -48.88 20.01 22.90
CA ASN A 309 -49.54 19.02 22.02
C ASN A 309 -48.69 18.71 20.78
N ILE A 310 -48.89 17.55 20.17
CA ILE A 310 -48.14 17.03 19.06
C ILE A 310 -48.15 18.00 17.84
N ALA A 311 -49.33 18.60 17.56
CA ALA A 311 -49.50 19.47 16.40
C ALA A 311 -48.70 20.78 16.54
N ASP A 312 -48.59 21.34 17.72
CA ASP A 312 -47.81 22.53 17.97
C ASP A 312 -46.32 22.25 18.06
N ALA A 313 -45.92 21.05 18.54
CA ALA A 313 -44.52 20.58 18.51
C ALA A 313 -44.05 20.41 17.06
N ALA A 314 -44.84 19.76 16.22
CA ALA A 314 -44.52 19.57 14.80
C ALA A 314 -44.36 20.89 14.04
N LYS A 315 -45.23 21.87 14.26
CA LYS A 315 -45.09 23.21 13.69
C LYS A 315 -43.78 23.91 14.09
N ARG A 316 -43.33 23.77 15.34
CA ARG A 316 -42.10 24.39 15.83
C ARG A 316 -40.82 23.71 15.36
N ILE A 317 -40.91 22.43 14.97
CA ILE A 317 -39.81 21.67 14.33
C ILE A 317 -39.67 22.08 12.88
N TYR A 318 -40.80 22.17 12.13
CA TYR A 318 -40.81 22.41 10.68
C TYR A 318 -40.66 23.87 10.24
N ILE A 319 -40.93 24.87 11.09
CA ILE A 319 -40.87 26.29 10.69
C ILE A 319 -39.44 26.86 10.61
N ARG A 320 -38.37 26.07 10.94
CA ARG A 320 -36.97 26.50 10.87
C ARG A 320 -36.03 25.39 10.34
N ALA A 321 -36.48 24.51 9.45
CA ALA A 321 -35.65 23.63 8.66
C ALA A 321 -35.28 24.30 7.32
#